data_072ad8c936afe2d8a0989a14f8dac2dc
#
_entry.id   072ad8c936afe2d8a0989a14f8dac2dc
#
_cell.length_a   1.000
_cell.length_b   1.000
_cell.length_c   1.000
_cell.angle_alpha   90.00
_cell.angle_beta   90.00
_cell.angle_gamma   90.00
#
_symmetry.space_group_name_H-M   'P 1'
#
loop_
_entity.id
_entity.type
_entity.pdbx_description
1 polymer ?
#
loop_
_entity_poly.entity_id
_entity_poly.type
_entity_poly.pdbx_seq_one_letter_code
_entity_poly.pdbx_strand_id
1 'polypeptide(L)'
;MASYVVESAKMPQYITKVTNMENRYFKLEIFIPETHFTDLRKALQSVDAGHIGNYDCCLSYSRVIGTWRPLTGTDPFIGEEGKISEEEELKVEVTISGSRLDETITAIKEVHPYEEPVINVIELYRTGM
;
A
#
# COMPACT_ATOMS: atom_id res chain seq x y z
N MET A 1 -0.75 17.18 -11.45
CA MET A 1 -0.11 18.18 -11.88
C MET A 1 0.65 18.10 -13.15
N ALA A 2 0.21 18.11 -14.11
CA ALA A 2 0.86 18.01 -15.31
C ALA A 2 1.32 19.31 -15.75
N SER A 3 1.65 20.06 -14.84
CA SER A 3 1.87 21.43 -15.14
C SER A 3 3.12 21.68 -15.86
N TYR A 4 3.84 20.70 -16.16
CA TYR A 4 4.95 20.95 -16.95
C TYR A 4 4.57 20.91 -18.30
N VAL A 5 4.06 21.91 -18.74
CA VAL A 5 3.74 21.92 -20.07
C VAL A 5 4.78 22.46 -20.79
N VAL A 6 5.74 22.62 -20.62
CA VAL A 6 6.73 23.13 -21.42
C VAL A 6 6.87 22.44 -22.67
N GLU A 7 7.66 22.86 -23.53
CA GLU A 7 7.92 22.21 -24.78
C GLU A 7 8.20 20.78 -24.52
N SER A 8 7.22 19.99 -24.59
CA SER A 8 7.28 18.62 -24.19
C SER A 8 8.37 17.85 -24.92
N ALA A 9 8.69 18.23 -26.11
CA ALA A 9 9.73 17.55 -26.87
C ALA A 9 11.09 17.66 -26.21
N LYS A 10 11.27 18.64 -25.33
CA LYS A 10 12.53 18.82 -24.63
C LYS A 10 12.49 18.32 -23.22
N MET A 11 11.37 17.77 -22.79
CA MET A 11 11.23 17.33 -21.41
C MET A 11 11.94 16.01 -21.22
N PRO A 12 12.78 15.87 -20.23
CA PRO A 12 13.41 14.57 -19.94
C PRO A 12 12.39 13.50 -19.62
N GLN A 13 12.69 12.27 -20.02
CA GLN A 13 11.77 11.16 -19.80
C GLN A 13 11.43 10.96 -18.33
N TYR A 14 12.37 11.16 -17.43
CA TYR A 14 12.08 10.93 -16.03
C TYR A 14 11.06 11.94 -15.51
N ILE A 15 11.07 13.18 -16.01
CA ILE A 15 10.09 14.17 -15.59
C ILE A 15 8.71 13.82 -16.11
N THR A 16 8.61 13.36 -17.34
CA THR A 16 7.36 12.90 -17.90
C THR A 16 6.78 11.76 -17.07
N LYS A 17 7.62 10.82 -16.67
CA LYS A 17 7.17 9.69 -15.87
C LYS A 17 6.68 10.15 -14.50
N VAL A 18 7.38 11.07 -13.85
CA VAL A 18 6.98 11.58 -12.55
C VAL A 18 5.66 12.34 -12.64
N THR A 19 5.49 13.20 -13.64
CA THR A 19 4.24 13.92 -13.78
C THR A 19 3.06 13.03 -14.10
N ASN A 20 3.31 11.88 -14.77
CA ASN A 20 2.25 10.96 -15.09
C ASN A 20 1.84 10.07 -13.92
N MET A 21 2.62 10.02 -12.85
CA MET A 21 2.28 9.19 -11.70
C MET A 21 0.94 9.53 -11.10
N GLU A 22 0.58 10.81 -11.05
CA GLU A 22 -0.69 11.23 -10.47
C GLU A 22 -1.89 10.72 -11.23
N ASN A 23 -1.71 10.40 -12.52
CA ASN A 23 -2.79 9.88 -13.35
C ASN A 23 -2.74 8.36 -13.48
N ARG A 24 -1.91 7.71 -12.68
CA ARG A 24 -1.78 6.27 -12.68
C ARG A 24 -2.49 5.67 -11.49
N TYR A 25 -2.73 4.39 -11.59
CA TYR A 25 -3.29 3.61 -10.50
C TYR A 25 -2.28 2.62 -10.01
N PHE A 26 -2.35 2.30 -8.73
CA PHE A 26 -1.46 1.35 -8.10
C PHE A 26 -2.28 0.34 -7.32
N LYS A 27 -1.78 -0.88 -7.21
CA LYS A 27 -2.32 -1.87 -6.31
C LYS A 27 -1.40 -1.98 -5.12
N LEU A 28 -1.95 -1.86 -3.93
CA LEU A 28 -1.21 -2.11 -2.71
C LEU A 28 -1.51 -3.51 -2.23
N GLU A 29 -0.48 -4.19 -1.74
CA GLU A 29 -0.62 -5.46 -1.04
C GLU A 29 -0.12 -5.24 0.37
N ILE A 30 -0.99 -5.42 1.34
CA ILE A 30 -0.70 -5.11 2.74
C ILE A 30 -0.84 -6.40 3.53
N PHE A 31 0.22 -6.80 4.23
CA PHE A 31 0.20 -8.02 5.02
C PHE A 31 0.04 -7.64 6.48
N ILE A 32 -1.06 -8.05 7.11
CA ILE A 32 -1.45 -7.54 8.41
C ILE A 32 -2.14 -8.64 9.24
N PRO A 33 -1.94 -8.69 10.56
CA PRO A 33 -2.71 -9.61 11.40
C PRO A 33 -4.20 -9.30 11.31
N GLU A 34 -5.00 -10.34 11.31
CA GLU A 34 -6.45 -10.17 11.20
C GLU A 34 -7.03 -9.29 12.31
N THR A 35 -6.41 -9.29 13.48
CA THR A 35 -6.84 -8.46 14.60
C THR A 35 -6.85 -6.96 14.28
N HIS A 36 -6.10 -6.53 13.28
CA HIS A 36 -5.99 -5.12 12.91
C HIS A 36 -6.68 -4.80 11.59
N PHE A 37 -7.44 -5.75 11.05
CA PHE A 37 -8.08 -5.54 9.75
C PHE A 37 -9.13 -4.44 9.78
N THR A 38 -9.93 -4.36 10.84
CA THR A 38 -10.96 -3.32 10.95
C THR A 38 -10.33 -1.93 10.97
N ASP A 39 -9.23 -1.77 11.70
CA ASP A 39 -8.53 -0.50 11.74
C ASP A 39 -7.92 -0.15 10.39
N LEU A 40 -7.38 -1.16 9.70
CA LEU A 40 -6.86 -0.95 8.36
C LEU A 40 -7.95 -0.49 7.39
N ARG A 41 -9.12 -1.13 7.43
CA ARG A 41 -10.23 -0.74 6.57
C ARG A 41 -10.63 0.71 6.81
N LYS A 42 -10.69 1.12 8.06
CA LYS A 42 -11.02 2.52 8.39
C LYS A 42 -9.94 3.47 7.89
N ALA A 43 -8.68 3.10 8.04
CA ALA A 43 -7.58 3.92 7.58
C ALA A 43 -7.63 4.10 6.06
N LEU A 44 -7.87 3.02 5.32
CA LEU A 44 -7.97 3.06 3.87
C LEU A 44 -9.15 3.93 3.43
N GLN A 45 -10.29 3.81 4.11
CA GLN A 45 -11.45 4.63 3.82
C GLN A 45 -11.16 6.12 4.04
N SER A 46 -10.43 6.45 5.09
CA SER A 46 -10.14 7.84 5.42
C SER A 46 -9.32 8.57 4.36
N VAL A 47 -8.59 7.84 3.55
CA VAL A 47 -7.79 8.40 2.45
C VAL A 47 -8.39 8.05 1.09
N ASP A 48 -9.62 7.56 1.10
CA ASP A 48 -10.37 7.21 -0.12
C ASP A 48 -9.67 6.15 -0.99
N ALA A 49 -8.95 5.24 -0.36
CA ALA A 49 -8.37 4.09 -1.05
C ALA A 49 -9.47 3.08 -1.38
N GLY A 50 -9.43 2.52 -2.58
CA GLY A 50 -10.45 1.57 -2.99
C GLY A 50 -11.76 2.20 -3.44
N HIS A 51 -11.71 3.42 -3.94
CA HIS A 51 -12.89 4.08 -4.46
C HIS A 51 -13.05 3.74 -5.95
N ILE A 52 -14.13 3.09 -6.32
CA ILE A 52 -14.40 2.68 -7.70
C ILE A 52 -15.82 3.10 -8.08
N GLY A 53 -15.95 4.09 -8.95
CA GLY A 53 -17.25 4.60 -9.35
C GLY A 53 -18.02 5.13 -8.15
N ASN A 54 -19.20 4.57 -7.90
CA ASN A 54 -20.01 4.96 -6.76
C ASN A 54 -19.87 4.03 -5.56
N TYR A 55 -18.75 3.31 -5.49
CA TYR A 55 -18.46 2.42 -4.38
C TYR A 55 -17.14 2.84 -3.73
N ASP A 56 -17.09 2.80 -2.43
CA ASP A 56 -15.81 2.95 -1.70
C ASP A 56 -15.53 1.68 -0.91
N CYS A 57 -14.44 1.64 -0.21
CA CYS A 57 -14.02 0.48 0.58
C CYS A 57 -13.88 -0.78 -0.28
N CYS A 58 -13.57 -0.62 -1.55
CA CYS A 58 -13.38 -1.76 -2.45
C CYS A 58 -11.99 -2.33 -2.22
N LEU A 59 -11.95 -3.52 -1.67
CA LEU A 59 -10.71 -4.24 -1.46
C LEU A 59 -11.03 -5.73 -1.43
N SER A 60 -10.01 -6.53 -1.54
CA SER A 60 -10.16 -7.98 -1.34
C SER A 60 -9.06 -8.42 -0.39
N TYR A 61 -9.25 -9.56 0.23
CA TYR A 61 -8.22 -10.10 1.09
C TYR A 61 -8.27 -11.61 1.09
N SER A 62 -7.12 -12.20 1.41
CA SER A 62 -6.99 -13.65 1.54
C SER A 62 -6.14 -13.96 2.76
N ARG A 63 -6.32 -15.15 3.30
CA ARG A 63 -5.52 -15.60 4.44
C ARG A 63 -4.24 -16.19 3.90
N VAL A 64 -3.13 -15.80 4.51
CA VAL A 64 -1.80 -16.28 4.14
C VAL A 64 -1.05 -16.63 5.41
N ILE A 65 0.05 -17.35 5.26
CA ILE A 65 0.98 -17.58 6.36
C ILE A 65 2.18 -16.67 6.09
N GLY A 66 2.45 -15.75 7.00
CA GLY A 66 3.63 -14.90 6.91
C GLY A 66 4.76 -15.49 7.72
N THR A 67 5.97 -15.32 7.26
CA THR A 67 7.16 -15.77 7.99
C THR A 67 8.16 -14.65 8.09
N TRP A 68 8.87 -14.58 9.21
CA TRP A 68 9.93 -13.61 9.41
C TRP A 68 10.82 -14.08 10.55
N ARG A 69 11.98 -13.46 10.67
CA ARG A 69 12.89 -13.74 11.78
C ARG A 69 13.40 -12.41 12.32
N PRO A 70 13.03 -12.02 13.53
CA PRO A 70 13.56 -10.80 14.13
C PRO A 70 15.08 -10.91 14.32
N LEU A 71 15.78 -9.86 13.95
CA LEU A 71 17.21 -9.77 14.11
C LEU A 71 17.54 -8.94 15.35
N THR A 72 18.83 -8.85 15.69
CA THR A 72 19.27 -8.08 16.85
C THR A 72 18.83 -6.63 16.75
N GLY A 73 18.26 -6.11 17.82
CA GLY A 73 17.84 -4.70 17.88
C GLY A 73 16.40 -4.45 17.45
N THR A 74 15.65 -5.49 17.13
CA THR A 74 14.24 -5.32 16.77
C THR A 74 13.36 -5.32 18.02
N ASP A 75 12.15 -4.77 17.87
CA ASP A 75 11.11 -4.80 18.89
C ASP A 75 9.84 -5.35 18.22
N PRO A 76 9.78 -6.66 17.98
CA PRO A 76 8.69 -7.22 17.17
C PRO A 76 7.37 -7.27 17.93
N PHE A 77 6.28 -7.00 17.20
CA PHE A 77 4.93 -7.17 17.73
C PHE A 77 4.69 -8.65 18.06
N ILE A 78 5.15 -9.56 17.21
CA ILE A 78 5.08 -11.01 17.43
C ILE A 78 6.42 -11.59 17.03
N GLY A 79 6.93 -12.48 17.85
CA GLY A 79 8.15 -13.22 17.53
C GLY A 79 9.29 -12.95 18.50
N GLU A 80 10.32 -13.76 18.38
CA GLU A 80 11.50 -13.67 19.24
C GLU A 80 12.74 -13.51 18.38
N GLU A 81 13.69 -12.73 18.87
CA GLU A 81 14.95 -12.50 18.19
C GLU A 81 15.63 -13.81 17.85
N GLY A 82 16.08 -13.95 16.62
CA GLY A 82 16.80 -15.11 16.14
C GLY A 82 15.96 -16.33 15.78
N LYS A 83 14.65 -16.27 15.98
CA LYS A 83 13.78 -17.40 15.68
C LYS A 83 12.82 -17.08 14.53
N ILE A 84 12.61 -18.05 13.65
CA ILE A 84 11.63 -17.89 12.58
C ILE A 84 10.24 -17.99 13.16
N SER A 85 9.41 -16.98 12.88
CA SER A 85 8.00 -16.98 13.22
C SER A 85 7.20 -17.36 11.99
N GLU A 86 6.08 -18.04 12.21
CA GLU A 86 5.09 -18.32 11.16
C GLU A 86 3.73 -18.01 11.74
N GLU A 87 3.03 -17.05 11.16
CA GLU A 87 1.76 -16.60 11.69
C GLU A 87 0.73 -16.40 10.58
N GLU A 88 -0.53 -16.58 10.92
CA GLU A 88 -1.59 -16.28 9.98
C GLU A 88 -1.72 -14.78 9.83
N GLU A 89 -1.87 -14.35 8.59
CA GLU A 89 -2.05 -12.95 8.27
C GLU A 89 -3.10 -12.82 7.17
N LEU A 90 -3.59 -11.60 6.97
CA LEU A 90 -4.36 -11.27 5.79
C LEU A 90 -3.45 -10.56 4.80
N LYS A 91 -3.57 -10.95 3.53
CA LYS A 91 -3.01 -10.19 2.43
C LYS A 91 -4.14 -9.36 1.87
N VAL A 92 -4.11 -8.06 2.11
CA VAL A 92 -5.16 -7.14 1.69
C VAL A 92 -4.71 -6.45 0.42
N GLU A 93 -5.58 -6.47 -0.60
CA GLU A 93 -5.29 -5.86 -1.89
C GLU A 93 -6.28 -4.76 -2.18
N VAL A 94 -5.77 -3.59 -2.55
CA VAL A 94 -6.61 -2.43 -2.80
C VAL A 94 -6.00 -1.61 -3.93
N THR A 95 -6.85 -1.11 -4.82
CA THR A 95 -6.42 -0.23 -5.91
C THR A 95 -6.58 1.22 -5.46
N ILE A 96 -5.55 2.01 -5.71
CA ILE A 96 -5.57 3.42 -5.32
C ILE A 96 -5.10 4.29 -6.48
N SER A 97 -5.48 5.57 -6.43
CA SER A 97 -4.94 6.57 -7.34
C SER A 97 -3.53 6.94 -6.91
N GLY A 98 -2.65 7.16 -7.88
CA GLY A 98 -1.27 7.55 -7.58
C GLY A 98 -1.18 8.89 -6.87
N SER A 99 -2.16 9.77 -7.04
CA SER A 99 -2.17 11.06 -6.33
C SER A 99 -2.36 10.88 -4.82
N ARG A 100 -2.80 9.71 -4.38
CA ARG A 100 -3.04 9.44 -2.97
C ARG A 100 -2.06 8.44 -2.39
N LEU A 101 -1.02 8.09 -3.12
CA LEU A 101 -0.12 7.02 -2.72
C LEU A 101 0.55 7.29 -1.37
N ASP A 102 1.16 8.47 -1.23
CA ASP A 102 1.94 8.76 -0.01
C ASP A 102 1.05 8.85 1.22
N GLU A 103 -0.10 9.52 1.11
CA GLU A 103 -1.00 9.61 2.27
C GLU A 103 -1.61 8.26 2.62
N THR A 104 -1.81 7.39 1.62
CA THR A 104 -2.33 6.05 1.88
C THR A 104 -1.31 5.22 2.65
N ILE A 105 -0.05 5.24 2.23
CA ILE A 105 1.00 4.52 2.94
C ILE A 105 1.12 5.02 4.38
N THR A 106 1.08 6.34 4.57
CA THR A 106 1.14 6.92 5.92
C THR A 106 -0.02 6.43 6.78
N ALA A 107 -1.24 6.45 6.24
CA ALA A 107 -2.42 5.99 6.98
C ALA A 107 -2.32 4.52 7.36
N ILE A 108 -1.80 3.68 6.47
CA ILE A 108 -1.61 2.26 6.75
C ILE A 108 -0.62 2.08 7.91
N LYS A 109 0.50 2.78 7.86
CA LYS A 109 1.54 2.65 8.89
C LYS A 109 1.06 3.09 10.25
N GLU A 110 0.13 4.01 10.32
CA GLU A 110 -0.40 4.48 11.60
C GLU A 110 -1.22 3.42 12.33
N VAL A 111 -1.78 2.47 11.62
CA VAL A 111 -2.61 1.42 12.24
C VAL A 111 -1.98 0.05 12.21
N HIS A 112 -0.90 -0.12 11.46
CA HIS A 112 -0.25 -1.42 11.34
C HIS A 112 0.58 -1.70 12.60
N PRO A 113 0.43 -2.86 13.22
CA PRO A 113 1.11 -3.14 14.48
C PRO A 113 2.58 -3.52 14.33
N TYR A 114 3.03 -3.85 13.13
CA TYR A 114 4.41 -4.29 12.93
C TYR A 114 5.36 -3.11 12.86
N GLU A 115 6.56 -3.32 13.40
CA GLU A 115 7.63 -2.34 13.34
C GLU A 115 8.04 -2.08 11.88
N GLU A 116 8.10 -3.15 11.09
CA GLU A 116 8.44 -3.08 9.67
C GLU A 116 7.33 -3.74 8.86
N PRO A 117 6.25 -3.04 8.57
CA PRO A 117 5.15 -3.64 7.81
C PRO A 117 5.53 -3.90 6.35
N VAL A 118 5.04 -5.00 5.80
CA VAL A 118 5.24 -5.27 4.38
C VAL A 118 4.08 -4.67 3.61
N ILE A 119 4.38 -3.66 2.81
CA ILE A 119 3.41 -2.97 1.95
C ILE A 119 4.05 -2.93 0.57
N ASN A 120 3.51 -3.70 -0.36
CA ASN A 120 4.01 -3.68 -1.73
C ASN A 120 3.19 -2.70 -2.54
N VAL A 121 3.86 -1.91 -3.36
CA VAL A 121 3.23 -0.94 -4.24
C VAL A 121 3.51 -1.38 -5.67
N ILE A 122 2.46 -1.72 -6.40
CA ILE A 122 2.58 -2.24 -7.75
C ILE A 122 1.89 -1.27 -8.70
N GLU A 123 2.65 -0.70 -9.61
CA GLU A 123 2.08 0.18 -10.62
C GLU A 123 1.24 -0.65 -11.59
N LEU A 124 0.01 -0.25 -11.85
CA LEU A 124 -0.87 -0.94 -12.79
C LEU A 124 -0.70 -0.31 -14.16
N TYR A 125 -0.42 -1.14 -15.16
CA TYR A 125 -0.31 -0.64 -16.52
C TYR A 125 -1.62 0.03 -16.94
N ARG A 126 -2.75 -0.59 -16.62
CA ARG A 126 -4.07 0.00 -16.82
C ARG A 126 -5.07 -0.78 -15.98
N THR A 127 -6.25 -0.20 -15.79
CA THR A 127 -7.35 -0.87 -15.09
C THR A 127 -8.51 -1.02 -16.08
N GLY A 128 -9.52 -1.78 -15.68
CA GLY A 128 -10.76 -1.88 -16.44
C GLY A 128 -11.81 -0.88 -16.01
N MET A 129 -11.41 0.05 -15.14
CA MET A 129 -12.34 1.05 -14.61
C MET A 129 -12.60 2.16 -15.61
#